data_ec1b9bd3f99e44d1f4445d3b48cb3994
#
_entry.id   ec1b9bd3f99e44d1f4445d3b48cb3994
#
_cell.length_a   1.000
_cell.length_b   1.000
_cell.length_c   1.000
_cell.angle_alpha   90.00
_cell.angle_beta   90.00
_cell.angle_gamma   90.00
#
_symmetry.space_group_name_H-M   'P 1'
#
loop_
_entity.id
_entity.type
_entity.pdbx_description
1 polymer ?
#
loop_
_entity_poly.entity_id
_entity_poly.type
_entity_poly.pdbx_seq_one_letter_code
_entity_poly.pdbx_strand_id
1 'polypeptide(L)'
;SFVISITSLIVNYFVTRPFKWSLLVIAGVVYTWITVMNSIKKNINIASRVLLQVILIDILCVVLDWIIGYRGWSFTIAIPISIITANVTMLILLMSTFKIYARYIIYQLIIFVWSMIPFVLCLIGWVPMNILTIIATPIAVTALLITIILFKKEVNEEMKKRFHL
;
A
#
# COMPACT_ATOMS: atom_id res chain seq x y z
N SER A 1 -7.77 -6.94 -22.68
CA SER A 1 -7.95 -5.77 -21.78
C SER A 1 -8.25 -4.48 -22.54
N PHE A 2 -7.57 -4.20 -23.65
CA PHE A 2 -7.80 -3.00 -24.46
C PHE A 2 -9.22 -2.93 -25.04
N VAL A 3 -9.72 -4.06 -25.54
CA VAL A 3 -11.09 -4.19 -26.07
C VAL A 3 -12.14 -3.87 -25.02
N ILE A 4 -11.97 -4.35 -23.79
CA ILE A 4 -12.91 -4.08 -22.67
C ILE A 4 -12.96 -2.58 -22.34
N SER A 5 -11.81 -1.90 -22.31
CA SER A 5 -11.75 -0.47 -22.06
C SER A 5 -12.43 0.34 -23.16
N ILE A 6 -12.19 0.01 -24.43
CA ILE A 6 -12.84 0.68 -25.58
C ILE A 6 -14.33 0.43 -25.60
N THR A 7 -14.77 -0.81 -25.40
CA THR A 7 -16.20 -1.16 -25.36
C THR A 7 -16.91 -0.42 -24.23
N SER A 8 -16.29 -0.33 -23.05
CA SER A 8 -16.81 0.42 -21.90
C SER A 8 -16.96 1.93 -22.18
N LEU A 9 -15.99 2.54 -22.89
CA LEU A 9 -16.09 3.95 -23.31
C LEU A 9 -17.21 4.18 -24.30
N ILE A 10 -17.37 3.28 -25.30
CA ILE A 10 -18.41 3.38 -26.30
C ILE A 10 -19.80 3.26 -25.64
N VAL A 11 -19.98 2.24 -24.77
CA VAL A 11 -21.25 2.04 -24.06
C VAL A 11 -21.58 3.23 -23.15
N ASN A 12 -20.57 3.79 -22.45
CA ASN A 12 -20.78 4.97 -21.59
C ASN A 12 -21.19 6.20 -22.40
N TYR A 13 -20.65 6.37 -23.60
CA TYR A 13 -20.98 7.50 -24.47
C TYR A 13 -22.42 7.41 -25.00
N PHE A 14 -22.87 6.19 -25.39
CA PHE A 14 -24.18 6.01 -26.03
C PHE A 14 -25.33 5.77 -25.04
N VAL A 15 -25.09 5.14 -23.88
CA VAL A 15 -26.17 4.62 -23.01
C VAL A 15 -26.38 5.44 -21.74
N THR A 16 -25.31 5.99 -21.14
CA THR A 16 -25.40 6.60 -19.81
C THR A 16 -24.67 7.95 -19.73
N ARG A 17 -25.33 9.01 -20.06
CA ARG A 17 -24.96 10.36 -19.60
C ARG A 17 -25.70 10.62 -18.27
N PRO A 18 -25.07 10.85 -17.14
CA PRO A 18 -23.80 11.52 -16.82
C PRO A 18 -22.79 10.70 -16.01
N PHE A 19 -22.96 9.37 -15.89
CA PHE A 19 -22.15 8.58 -14.97
C PHE A 19 -20.84 8.10 -15.61
N LYS A 20 -19.71 8.44 -14.97
CA LYS A 20 -18.36 8.13 -15.47
C LYS A 20 -17.90 6.69 -15.14
N TRP A 21 -18.82 5.69 -15.20
CA TRP A 21 -18.49 4.32 -14.82
C TRP A 21 -17.45 3.66 -15.74
N SER A 22 -17.31 4.14 -16.98
CA SER A 22 -16.24 3.69 -17.87
C SER A 22 -14.84 3.99 -17.31
N LEU A 23 -14.67 5.09 -16.59
CA LEU A 23 -13.41 5.41 -15.91
C LEU A 23 -13.10 4.38 -14.81
N LEU A 24 -14.11 3.85 -14.16
CA LEU A 24 -14.00 2.79 -13.15
C LEU A 24 -13.47 1.49 -13.76
N VAL A 25 -13.99 1.11 -14.93
CA VAL A 25 -13.50 -0.06 -15.68
C VAL A 25 -12.07 0.14 -16.15
N ILE A 26 -11.74 1.33 -16.67
CA ILE A 26 -10.39 1.65 -17.13
C ILE A 26 -9.40 1.60 -15.96
N ALA A 27 -9.75 2.21 -14.82
CA ALA A 27 -8.91 2.17 -13.62
C ALA A 27 -8.65 0.73 -13.15
N GLY A 28 -9.68 -0.13 -13.14
CA GLY A 28 -9.54 -1.56 -12.81
C GLY A 28 -8.67 -2.32 -13.81
N VAL A 29 -8.79 -2.05 -15.10
CA VAL A 29 -7.95 -2.66 -16.15
C VAL A 29 -6.49 -2.23 -16.01
N VAL A 30 -6.23 -0.94 -15.78
CA VAL A 30 -4.87 -0.41 -15.56
C VAL A 30 -4.26 -1.05 -14.31
N TYR A 31 -5.00 -1.12 -13.21
CA TYR A 31 -4.56 -1.77 -11.98
C TYR A 31 -4.18 -3.23 -12.19
N THR A 32 -5.05 -4.02 -12.84
CA THR A 32 -4.76 -5.44 -13.13
C THR A 32 -3.57 -5.59 -14.06
N TRP A 33 -3.43 -4.74 -15.07
CA TRP A 33 -2.28 -4.73 -15.98
C TRP A 33 -0.97 -4.51 -15.23
N ILE A 34 -0.88 -3.47 -14.41
CA ILE A 34 0.33 -3.15 -13.64
C ILE A 34 0.66 -4.29 -12.66
N THR A 35 -0.37 -4.85 -11.99
CA THR A 35 -0.21 -5.97 -11.05
C THR A 35 0.34 -7.22 -11.74
N VAL A 36 -0.21 -7.59 -12.90
CA VAL A 36 0.26 -8.74 -13.68
C VAL A 36 1.68 -8.53 -14.17
N MET A 37 1.99 -7.37 -14.77
CA MET A 37 3.33 -7.03 -15.23
C MET A 37 4.38 -7.08 -14.11
N ASN A 38 4.01 -6.61 -12.92
CA ASN A 38 4.88 -6.64 -11.75
C ASN A 38 5.07 -8.07 -11.18
N SER A 39 4.04 -8.92 -11.31
CA SER A 39 4.09 -10.32 -10.87
C SER A 39 5.00 -11.18 -11.76
N ILE A 40 5.09 -10.87 -13.04
CA ILE A 40 5.89 -11.62 -14.02
C ILE A 40 7.41 -11.32 -13.86
N LYS A 41 7.78 -10.15 -13.34
CA LYS A 41 9.20 -9.80 -13.13
C LYS A 41 9.84 -10.67 -12.05
N LYS A 42 10.65 -11.64 -12.45
CA LYS A 42 11.30 -12.64 -11.57
C LYS A 42 12.26 -12.05 -10.52
N ASN A 43 12.82 -10.87 -10.74
CA ASN A 43 13.90 -10.28 -9.93
C ASN A 43 13.45 -9.24 -8.90
N ILE A 44 12.16 -9.07 -8.67
CA ILE A 44 11.65 -8.09 -7.70
C ILE A 44 11.44 -8.77 -6.35
N ASN A 45 11.96 -8.15 -5.28
CA ASN A 45 11.75 -8.61 -3.91
C ASN A 45 10.25 -8.62 -3.54
N ILE A 46 9.84 -9.61 -2.76
CA ILE A 46 8.47 -9.75 -2.28
C ILE A 46 8.02 -8.48 -1.55
N ALA A 47 8.89 -7.89 -0.72
CA ALA A 47 8.60 -6.64 -0.01
C ALA A 47 8.30 -5.46 -0.96
N SER A 48 9.07 -5.33 -2.05
CA SER A 48 8.82 -4.31 -3.07
C SER A 48 7.48 -4.52 -3.79
N ARG A 49 7.09 -5.77 -4.01
CA ARG A 49 5.78 -6.11 -4.59
C ARG A 49 4.64 -5.73 -3.67
N VAL A 50 4.76 -6.06 -2.38
CA VAL A 50 3.75 -5.69 -1.37
C VAL A 50 3.59 -4.17 -1.30
N LEU A 51 4.69 -3.43 -1.19
CA LEU A 51 4.66 -1.97 -1.16
C LEU A 51 3.99 -1.38 -2.39
N LEU A 52 4.40 -1.81 -3.58
CA LEU A 52 3.82 -1.32 -4.83
C LEU A 52 2.33 -1.65 -4.93
N GLN A 53 1.93 -2.86 -4.50
CA GLN A 53 0.53 -3.29 -4.48
C GLN A 53 -0.33 -2.41 -3.57
N VAL A 54 0.17 -2.09 -2.37
CA VAL A 54 -0.52 -1.23 -1.40
C VAL A 54 -0.73 0.17 -1.99
N ILE A 55 0.32 0.78 -2.52
CA ILE A 55 0.22 2.11 -3.14
C ILE A 55 -0.76 2.12 -4.31
N LEU A 56 -0.73 1.09 -5.16
CA LEU A 56 -1.65 0.98 -6.30
C LEU A 56 -3.11 0.82 -5.86
N ILE A 57 -3.37 0.01 -4.82
CA ILE A 57 -4.71 -0.15 -4.26
C ILE A 57 -5.20 1.18 -3.68
N ASP A 58 -4.36 1.88 -2.92
CA ASP A 58 -4.73 3.15 -2.31
C ASP A 58 -5.07 4.21 -3.37
N ILE A 59 -4.23 4.34 -4.41
CA ILE A 59 -4.51 5.23 -5.55
C ILE A 59 -5.81 4.84 -6.24
N LEU A 60 -6.03 3.54 -6.48
CA LEU A 60 -7.27 3.05 -7.09
C LEU A 60 -8.48 3.45 -6.24
N CYS A 61 -8.44 3.25 -4.91
CA CYS A 61 -9.53 3.60 -4.00
C CYS A 61 -9.81 5.11 -4.01
N VAL A 62 -8.78 5.96 -4.05
CA VAL A 62 -8.95 7.42 -4.14
C VAL A 62 -9.60 7.81 -5.47
N VAL A 63 -9.15 7.22 -6.58
CA VAL A 63 -9.74 7.47 -7.91
C VAL A 63 -11.20 7.03 -7.95
N LEU A 64 -11.54 5.88 -7.37
CA LEU A 64 -12.92 5.39 -7.28
C LEU A 64 -13.79 6.31 -6.43
N ASP A 65 -13.30 6.76 -5.28
CA ASP A 65 -14.02 7.68 -4.41
C ASP A 65 -14.31 9.01 -5.13
N TRP A 66 -13.34 9.51 -5.89
CA TRP A 66 -13.51 10.72 -6.69
C TRP A 66 -14.52 10.56 -7.83
N ILE A 67 -14.52 9.41 -8.53
CA ILE A 67 -15.48 9.10 -9.63
C ILE A 67 -16.91 8.99 -9.11
N ILE A 68 -17.10 8.38 -7.93
CA ILE A 68 -18.43 8.15 -7.32
C ILE A 68 -19.02 9.43 -6.71
N GLY A 69 -18.23 10.51 -6.57
CA GLY A 69 -18.69 11.81 -6.06
C GLY A 69 -18.14 12.16 -4.69
N TYR A 70 -16.91 11.78 -4.43
CA TYR A 70 -16.08 12.06 -3.24
C TYR A 70 -16.86 12.01 -1.92
N ARG A 71 -16.94 10.83 -1.35
CA ARG A 71 -17.55 10.61 -0.01
C ARG A 71 -16.50 10.48 1.09
N GLY A 72 -15.20 10.47 0.74
CA GLY A 72 -14.08 10.36 1.68
C GLY A 72 -13.88 8.96 2.27
N TRP A 73 -14.58 7.92 1.78
CA TRP A 73 -14.44 6.55 2.28
C TRP A 73 -13.06 5.94 1.99
N SER A 74 -12.39 6.41 0.94
CA SER A 74 -11.02 5.98 0.62
C SER A 74 -10.06 6.31 1.74
N PHE A 75 -10.11 7.54 2.27
CA PHE A 75 -9.23 8.00 3.34
C PHE A 75 -9.67 7.52 4.73
N THR A 76 -10.97 7.31 4.95
CA THR A 76 -11.49 6.91 6.26
C THR A 76 -11.47 5.41 6.50
N ILE A 77 -11.55 4.59 5.44
CA ILE A 77 -11.69 3.13 5.56
C ILE A 77 -10.62 2.41 4.76
N ALA A 78 -10.52 2.65 3.44
CA ALA A 78 -9.72 1.84 2.55
C ALA A 78 -8.22 1.98 2.85
N ILE A 79 -7.69 3.20 2.90
CA ILE A 79 -6.28 3.48 3.15
C ILE A 79 -5.83 3.01 4.55
N PRO A 80 -6.55 3.25 5.67
CA PRO A 80 -6.15 2.71 6.96
C PRO A 80 -6.10 1.17 6.99
N ILE A 81 -7.05 0.48 6.36
CA ILE A 81 -7.05 -0.99 6.28
C ILE A 81 -5.87 -1.50 5.46
N SER A 82 -5.58 -0.88 4.31
CA SER A 82 -4.43 -1.26 3.47
C SER A 82 -3.10 -1.08 4.22
N ILE A 83 -2.94 0.00 4.97
CA ILE A 83 -1.78 0.29 5.81
C ILE A 83 -1.60 -0.76 6.89
N ILE A 84 -2.67 -1.13 7.62
CA ILE A 84 -2.62 -2.18 8.65
C ILE A 84 -2.18 -3.50 8.01
N THR A 85 -2.80 -3.88 6.89
CA THR A 85 -2.48 -5.11 6.17
C THR A 85 -1.04 -5.11 5.66
N ALA A 86 -0.56 -3.98 5.13
CA ALA A 86 0.82 -3.83 4.67
C ALA A 86 1.83 -4.01 5.81
N ASN A 87 1.62 -3.35 6.96
CA ASN A 87 2.52 -3.45 8.11
C ASN A 87 2.56 -4.88 8.66
N VAL A 88 1.41 -5.55 8.80
CA VAL A 88 1.34 -6.95 9.24
C VAL A 88 2.05 -7.88 8.25
N THR A 89 1.81 -7.71 6.94
CA THR A 89 2.46 -8.52 5.91
C THR A 89 3.97 -8.33 5.91
N MET A 90 4.45 -7.08 6.07
CA MET A 90 5.89 -6.81 6.14
C MET A 90 6.53 -7.40 7.39
N LEU A 91 5.86 -7.38 8.54
CA LEU A 91 6.35 -8.04 9.76
C LEU A 91 6.45 -9.56 9.57
N ILE A 92 5.45 -10.20 8.96
CA ILE A 92 5.47 -11.63 8.66
C ILE A 92 6.64 -11.96 7.72
N LEU A 93 6.84 -11.18 6.66
CA LEU A 93 7.95 -11.36 5.73
C LEU A 93 9.31 -11.18 6.42
N LEU A 94 9.43 -10.20 7.29
CA LEU A 94 10.63 -9.95 8.07
C LEU A 94 10.96 -11.15 8.98
N MET A 95 9.97 -11.71 9.65
CA MET A 95 10.13 -12.89 10.51
C MET A 95 10.44 -14.18 9.73
N SER A 96 9.96 -14.28 8.49
CA SER A 96 10.15 -15.46 7.64
C SER A 96 11.51 -15.50 6.95
N THR A 97 12.17 -14.36 6.72
CA THR A 97 13.33 -14.25 5.86
C THR A 97 14.53 -13.65 6.60
N PHE A 98 15.22 -14.46 7.40
CA PHE A 98 16.33 -14.04 8.27
C PHE A 98 17.60 -13.51 7.56
N LYS A 99 17.69 -13.53 6.24
CA LYS A 99 18.95 -13.24 5.52
C LYS A 99 19.07 -11.87 4.83
N ILE A 100 18.04 -11.02 4.81
CA ILE A 100 18.06 -9.79 3.98
C ILE A 100 17.38 -8.59 4.70
N TYR A 101 17.62 -8.44 6.00
CA TYR A 101 16.98 -7.38 6.82
C TYR A 101 17.22 -5.94 6.34
N ALA A 102 18.44 -5.60 5.91
CA ALA A 102 18.79 -4.25 5.51
C ALA A 102 17.90 -3.71 4.37
N ARG A 103 17.45 -4.58 3.47
CA ARG A 103 16.58 -4.23 2.35
C ARG A 103 15.12 -4.05 2.78
N TYR A 104 14.65 -4.84 3.75
CA TYR A 104 13.30 -4.76 4.27
C TYR A 104 13.05 -3.50 5.11
N ILE A 105 14.06 -2.99 5.81
CA ILE A 105 13.97 -1.72 6.56
C ILE A 105 13.58 -0.55 5.66
N ILE A 106 14.17 -0.45 4.47
CA ILE A 106 13.86 0.63 3.52
C ILE A 106 12.38 0.58 3.14
N TYR A 107 11.87 -0.61 2.82
CA TYR A 107 10.45 -0.76 2.48
C TYR A 107 9.53 -0.47 3.67
N GLN A 108 9.91 -0.89 4.87
CA GLN A 108 9.16 -0.59 6.10
C GLN A 108 9.14 0.91 6.39
N LEU A 109 10.26 1.62 6.18
CA LEU A 109 10.31 3.09 6.29
C LEU A 109 9.36 3.77 5.30
N ILE A 110 9.32 3.31 4.06
CA ILE A 110 8.41 3.86 3.05
C ILE A 110 6.95 3.63 3.45
N ILE A 111 6.60 2.43 3.92
CA ILE A 111 5.24 2.13 4.41
C ILE A 111 4.90 3.01 5.62
N PHE A 112 5.83 3.21 6.52
CA PHE A 112 5.64 4.10 7.68
C PHE A 112 5.36 5.54 7.26
N VAL A 113 6.17 6.11 6.36
CA VAL A 113 5.94 7.46 5.82
C VAL A 113 4.57 7.54 5.12
N TRP A 114 4.23 6.52 4.33
CA TRP A 114 2.92 6.43 3.68
C TRP A 114 1.78 6.39 4.69
N SER A 115 1.96 5.68 5.81
CA SER A 115 0.95 5.57 6.88
C SER A 115 0.70 6.88 7.62
N MET A 116 1.65 7.83 7.59
CA MET A 116 1.47 9.15 8.19
C MET A 116 0.53 10.06 7.39
N ILE A 117 0.33 9.79 6.10
CA ILE A 117 -0.50 10.63 5.22
C ILE A 117 -1.94 10.77 5.74
N PRO A 118 -2.72 9.70 5.98
CA PRO A 118 -4.09 9.83 6.47
C PRO A 118 -4.15 10.48 7.86
N PHE A 119 -3.16 10.24 8.72
CA PHE A 119 -3.08 10.87 10.03
C PHE A 119 -2.90 12.39 9.93
N VAL A 120 -1.98 12.83 9.07
CA VAL A 120 -1.75 14.27 8.82
C VAL A 120 -2.99 14.93 8.21
N LEU A 121 -3.67 14.26 7.27
CA LEU A 121 -4.91 14.77 6.67
C LEU A 121 -6.04 14.92 7.71
N CYS A 122 -6.12 14.01 8.69
CA CYS A 122 -7.04 14.14 9.81
C CYS A 122 -6.68 15.33 10.72
N LEU A 123 -5.39 15.56 10.99
CA LEU A 123 -4.96 16.71 11.81
C LEU A 123 -5.26 18.07 11.14
N ILE A 124 -5.16 18.14 9.82
CA ILE A 124 -5.49 19.34 9.04
C ILE A 124 -7.01 19.56 8.95
N GLY A 125 -7.81 18.54 9.30
CA GLY A 125 -9.27 18.61 9.26
C GLY A 125 -9.90 18.31 7.88
N TRP A 126 -9.11 17.80 6.92
CA TRP A 126 -9.62 17.42 5.60
C TRP A 126 -10.40 16.11 5.61
N VAL A 127 -10.08 15.23 6.54
CA VAL A 127 -10.71 13.92 6.68
C VAL A 127 -11.22 13.78 8.11
N PRO A 128 -12.47 13.30 8.33
CA PRO A 128 -12.98 13.08 9.68
C PRO A 128 -12.14 12.01 10.39
N MET A 129 -11.83 12.26 11.66
CA MET A 129 -11.08 11.34 12.49
C MET A 129 -11.87 10.04 12.68
N ASN A 130 -11.31 8.92 12.24
CA ASN A 130 -11.94 7.61 12.34
C ASN A 130 -11.11 6.67 13.21
N ILE A 131 -11.76 5.75 13.89
CA ILE A 131 -11.14 4.71 14.73
C ILE A 131 -10.06 3.93 13.95
N LEU A 132 -10.29 3.63 12.67
CA LEU A 132 -9.33 2.93 11.82
C LEU A 132 -8.02 3.69 11.64
N THR A 133 -8.07 5.01 11.43
CA THR A 133 -6.88 5.85 11.32
C THR A 133 -6.12 5.94 12.64
N ILE A 134 -6.87 6.04 13.77
CA ILE A 134 -6.29 6.04 15.11
C ILE A 134 -5.57 4.73 15.42
N ILE A 135 -6.08 3.59 14.97
CA ILE A 135 -5.46 2.27 15.17
C ILE A 135 -4.31 2.03 14.20
N ALA A 136 -4.42 2.47 12.95
CA ALA A 136 -3.41 2.25 11.92
C ALA A 136 -2.06 2.92 12.25
N THR A 137 -2.11 4.12 12.83
CA THR A 137 -0.90 4.90 13.17
C THR A 137 -0.02 4.20 14.21
N PRO A 138 -0.51 3.80 15.41
CA PRO A 138 0.31 3.08 16.37
C PRO A 138 0.77 1.71 15.86
N ILE A 139 -0.01 1.01 15.03
CA ILE A 139 0.44 -0.24 14.39
C ILE A 139 1.65 0.03 13.48
N ALA A 140 1.63 1.10 12.69
CA ALA A 140 2.77 1.46 11.84
C ALA A 140 4.01 1.82 12.65
N VAL A 141 3.85 2.57 13.75
CA VAL A 141 4.94 2.91 14.68
C VAL A 141 5.53 1.67 15.34
N THR A 142 4.69 0.79 15.87
CA THR A 142 5.14 -0.46 16.51
C THR A 142 5.83 -1.39 15.51
N ALA A 143 5.32 -1.51 14.29
CA ALA A 143 5.94 -2.29 13.23
C ALA A 143 7.34 -1.76 12.87
N LEU A 144 7.49 -0.44 12.78
CA LEU A 144 8.80 0.18 12.53
C LEU A 144 9.77 -0.09 13.68
N LEU A 145 9.33 0.08 14.95
CA LEU A 145 10.16 -0.18 16.12
C LEU A 145 10.64 -1.63 16.19
N ILE A 146 9.74 -2.59 15.96
CA ILE A 146 10.09 -4.03 15.89
C ILE A 146 11.14 -4.27 14.80
N THR A 147 10.97 -3.67 13.63
CA THR A 147 11.91 -3.80 12.51
C THR A 147 13.30 -3.28 12.88
N ILE A 148 13.39 -2.12 13.55
CA ILE A 148 14.68 -1.53 14.00
C ILE A 148 15.33 -2.40 15.06
N ILE A 149 14.58 -2.95 16.00
CA ILE A 149 15.11 -3.81 17.07
C ILE A 149 15.68 -5.09 16.48
N LEU A 150 14.97 -5.73 15.56
CA LEU A 150 15.41 -6.94 14.89
C LEU A 150 16.68 -6.69 14.07
N PHE A 151 16.77 -5.56 13.38
CA PHE A 151 17.95 -5.18 12.62
C PHE A 151 19.20 -4.98 13.52
N LYS A 152 19.04 -4.27 14.64
CA LYS A 152 20.15 -4.10 15.60
C LYS A 152 20.67 -5.43 16.13
N LYS A 153 19.78 -6.37 16.42
CA LYS A 153 20.13 -7.70 16.90
C LYS A 153 20.97 -8.46 15.86
N GLU A 154 20.56 -8.42 14.60
CA GLU A 154 21.27 -9.15 13.53
C GLU A 154 22.64 -8.56 13.22
N VAL A 155 22.73 -7.23 13.11
CA VAL A 155 24.02 -6.53 12.93
C VAL A 155 24.99 -6.88 14.08
N ASN A 156 24.48 -6.93 15.30
CA ASN A 156 25.30 -7.30 16.47
C ASN A 156 25.76 -8.76 16.44
N GLU A 157 24.88 -9.69 16.01
CA GLU A 157 25.24 -11.10 15.84
C GLU A 157 26.24 -11.33 14.69
N GLU A 158 26.07 -10.62 13.56
CA GLU A 158 27.06 -10.70 12.46
C GLU A 158 28.41 -10.10 12.84
N MET A 159 28.40 -8.99 13.59
CA MET A 159 29.63 -8.39 14.13
C MET A 159 30.35 -9.36 15.07
N LYS A 160 29.63 -10.00 15.99
CA LYS A 160 30.21 -11.03 16.89
C LYS A 160 30.82 -12.20 16.12
N LYS A 161 30.15 -12.68 15.07
CA LYS A 161 30.67 -13.78 14.23
C LYS A 161 31.91 -13.41 13.44
N ARG A 162 32.03 -12.16 12.97
CA ARG A 162 33.19 -11.69 12.19
C ARG A 162 34.40 -11.36 13.06
N PHE A 163 34.17 -10.88 14.26
CA PHE A 163 35.24 -10.44 15.17
C PHE A 163 35.62 -11.47 16.26
N HIS A 164 35.02 -12.68 16.23
CA HIS A 164 35.27 -13.75 17.22
C HIS A 164 35.19 -13.29 18.69
N LEU A 165 34.27 -12.34 18.98
CA LEU A 165 33.97 -11.84 20.32
C LEU A 165 32.82 -12.61 20.95
#